data_6f6f1ce5ce32804aaea695da3e33ecfa
#
_entry.id   6f6f1ce5ce32804aaea695da3e33ecfa
#
_cell.length_a   1.000
_cell.length_b   1.000
_cell.length_c   1.000
_cell.angle_alpha   90.00
_cell.angle_beta   90.00
_cell.angle_gamma   90.00
#
_symmetry.space_group_name_H-M   'P 1'
#
loop_
_entity.id
_entity.type
_entity.pdbx_description
1 polymer ?
#
loop_
_entity_poly.entity_id
_entity_poly.type
_entity_poly.pdbx_seq_one_letter_code
_entity_poly.pdbx_strand_id
1 'polypeptide(L)'
;SSAASDVYKRQQDGVSAIQVAEGALNETHSILQRMNELATQAANDTNTTIDRNAIQSEMDALSSEIDRIRSTTQFNTQNLLDGSFSGKNLQIGALSGQNIAISISNMDSSSIGVSGLSVSSFSSAGSAMTKIQSAIDIVSTQRSALGALQNRLEHTISNLDNVSENTSSAESRIRDTDMADEMVNYSKNNI
;
A
#
# COMPACT_ATOMS: atom_id res chain seq x y z
N SER A 1 -14.64 -9.58 -24.74
CA SER A 1 -15.94 -9.82 -24.14
C SER A 1 -16.13 -9.02 -22.85
N SER A 2 -17.36 -8.85 -22.39
CA SER A 2 -17.66 -8.11 -21.15
C SER A 2 -17.01 -8.75 -19.93
N ALA A 3 -16.89 -10.08 -19.87
CA ALA A 3 -16.24 -10.79 -18.78
C ALA A 3 -14.74 -10.49 -18.70
N ALA A 4 -14.04 -10.48 -19.83
CA ALA A 4 -12.63 -10.12 -19.88
C ALA A 4 -12.41 -8.66 -19.48
N SER A 5 -13.29 -7.78 -19.90
CA SER A 5 -13.28 -6.36 -19.55
C SER A 5 -13.49 -6.13 -18.05
N ASP A 6 -14.40 -6.86 -17.44
CA ASP A 6 -14.66 -6.81 -16.00
C ASP A 6 -13.47 -7.29 -15.19
N VAL A 7 -12.84 -8.39 -15.59
CA VAL A 7 -11.61 -8.90 -14.95
C VAL A 7 -10.49 -7.85 -15.03
N TYR A 8 -10.31 -7.27 -16.20
CA TYR A 8 -9.30 -6.23 -16.42
C TYR A 8 -9.55 -5.02 -15.51
N LYS A 9 -10.77 -4.52 -15.47
CA LYS A 9 -11.16 -3.38 -14.63
C LYS A 9 -10.89 -3.66 -13.14
N ARG A 10 -11.23 -4.85 -12.66
CA ARG A 10 -10.97 -5.24 -11.26
C ARG A 10 -9.48 -5.27 -10.94
N GLN A 11 -8.66 -5.73 -11.87
CA GLN A 11 -7.21 -5.72 -11.71
C GLN A 11 -6.67 -4.29 -11.64
N GLN A 12 -7.16 -3.39 -12.47
CA GLN A 12 -6.81 -1.97 -12.43
C GLN A 12 -7.21 -1.32 -11.10
N ASP A 13 -8.40 -1.65 -10.59
CA ASP A 13 -8.85 -1.18 -9.28
C ASP A 13 -7.93 -1.70 -8.17
N GLY A 14 -7.48 -2.94 -8.26
CA GLY A 14 -6.53 -3.53 -7.32
C GLY A 14 -5.19 -2.83 -7.34
N VAL A 15 -4.65 -2.53 -8.51
CA VAL A 15 -3.40 -1.75 -8.66
C VAL A 15 -3.57 -0.36 -8.06
N SER A 16 -4.70 0.30 -8.32
CA SER A 16 -5.00 1.63 -7.77
C SER A 16 -5.09 1.61 -6.25
N ALA A 17 -5.76 0.62 -5.67
CA ALA A 17 -5.83 0.46 -4.21
C ALA A 17 -4.44 0.26 -3.59
N ILE A 18 -3.61 -0.57 -4.21
CA ILE A 18 -2.23 -0.81 -3.76
C ILE A 18 -1.41 0.49 -3.83
N GLN A 19 -1.55 1.27 -4.89
CA GLN A 19 -0.84 2.54 -5.05
C GLN A 19 -1.25 3.56 -3.98
N VAL A 20 -2.54 3.63 -3.65
CA VAL A 20 -3.03 4.50 -2.57
C VAL A 20 -2.45 4.05 -1.23
N ALA A 21 -2.48 2.75 -0.94
CA ALA A 21 -1.91 2.20 0.29
C ALA A 21 -0.41 2.44 0.38
N GLU A 22 0.34 2.22 -0.69
CA GLU A 22 1.79 2.46 -0.71
C GLU A 22 2.13 3.94 -0.51
N GLY A 23 1.37 4.85 -1.12
CA GLY A 23 1.54 6.29 -0.92
C GLY A 23 1.37 6.69 0.55
N ALA A 24 0.31 6.18 1.19
CA ALA A 24 0.07 6.41 2.61
C ALA A 24 1.15 5.79 3.50
N LEU A 25 1.60 4.57 3.20
CA LEU A 25 2.67 3.91 3.95
C LEU A 25 4.02 4.61 3.76
N ASN A 26 4.26 5.22 2.60
CA ASN A 26 5.44 6.06 2.40
C ASN A 26 5.43 7.29 3.32
N GLU A 27 4.27 7.91 3.51
CA GLU A 27 4.11 9.01 4.48
C GLU A 27 4.36 8.51 5.90
N THR A 28 3.79 7.37 6.28
CA THR A 28 4.03 6.75 7.59
C THR A 28 5.51 6.45 7.80
N HIS A 29 6.18 5.95 6.77
CA HIS A 29 7.63 5.68 6.82
C HIS A 29 8.42 6.97 7.09
N SER A 30 8.10 8.05 6.40
CA SER A 30 8.75 9.35 6.62
C SER A 30 8.52 9.88 8.04
N ILE A 31 7.32 9.70 8.58
CA ILE A 31 7.00 10.05 9.97
C ILE A 31 7.86 9.23 10.94
N LEU A 32 7.98 7.92 10.72
CA LEU A 32 8.80 7.06 11.55
C LEU A 32 10.28 7.45 11.51
N GLN A 33 10.78 7.84 10.36
CA GLN A 33 12.16 8.36 10.24
C GLN A 33 12.34 9.63 11.05
N ARG A 34 11.38 10.55 11.01
CA ARG A 34 11.40 11.76 11.84
C ARG A 34 11.34 11.43 13.32
N MET A 35 10.48 10.49 13.72
CA MET A 35 10.42 10.02 15.11
C MET A 35 11.75 9.43 15.57
N ASN A 36 12.45 8.70 14.71
CA ASN A 36 13.77 8.15 15.02
C ASN A 36 14.81 9.24 15.22
N GLU A 37 14.80 10.28 14.39
CA GLU A 37 15.67 11.45 14.55
C GLU A 37 15.42 12.14 15.90
N LEU A 38 14.15 12.32 16.27
CA LEU A 38 13.76 12.94 17.54
C LEU A 38 14.18 12.08 18.74
N ALA A 39 13.97 10.78 18.68
CA ALA A 39 14.40 9.88 19.75
C ALA A 39 15.92 9.86 19.89
N THR A 40 16.66 9.90 18.79
CA THR A 40 18.10 10.01 18.77
C THR A 40 18.56 11.32 19.42
N GLN A 41 17.90 12.42 19.09
CA GLN A 41 18.18 13.72 19.71
C GLN A 41 17.90 13.71 21.21
N ALA A 42 16.79 13.11 21.63
CA ALA A 42 16.42 12.98 23.04
C ALA A 42 17.37 12.08 23.84
N ALA A 43 18.04 11.15 23.17
CA ALA A 43 19.04 10.28 23.79
C ALA A 43 20.36 11.00 24.11
N ASN A 44 20.48 12.28 23.78
CA ASN A 44 21.64 13.08 24.12
C ASN A 44 21.51 13.62 25.55
N ASP A 45 22.48 13.33 26.40
CA ASP A 45 22.49 13.76 27.82
C ASP A 45 22.61 15.28 28.01
N THR A 46 22.97 16.04 26.99
CA THR A 46 23.01 17.50 27.05
C THR A 46 21.62 18.15 26.97
N ASN A 47 20.56 17.40 26.71
CA ASN A 47 19.21 17.93 26.67
C ASN A 47 18.73 18.33 28.08
N THR A 48 18.07 19.48 28.14
CA THR A 48 17.34 19.92 29.35
C THR A 48 15.95 19.24 29.37
N THR A 49 15.25 19.36 30.50
CA THR A 49 13.85 18.92 30.60
C THR A 49 12.96 19.64 29.59
N ILE A 50 13.21 20.93 29.35
CA ILE A 50 12.46 21.73 28.37
C ILE A 50 12.68 21.16 26.96
N ASP A 51 13.91 20.82 26.60
CA ASP A 51 14.24 20.24 25.30
C ASP A 51 13.53 18.92 25.10
N ARG A 52 13.57 18.04 26.10
CA ARG A 52 12.90 16.73 26.05
C ARG A 52 11.40 16.84 25.99
N ASN A 53 10.80 17.80 26.67
CA ASN A 53 9.36 18.06 26.62
C ASN A 53 8.94 18.52 25.21
N ALA A 54 9.74 19.37 24.57
CA ALA A 54 9.49 19.80 23.20
C ALA A 54 9.55 18.63 22.22
N ILE A 55 10.56 17.77 22.35
CA ILE A 55 10.72 16.55 21.54
C ILE A 55 9.53 15.61 21.78
N GLN A 56 9.12 15.42 23.04
CA GLN A 56 7.97 14.57 23.38
C GLN A 56 6.69 15.06 22.71
N SER A 57 6.44 16.36 22.70
CA SER A 57 5.27 16.95 22.06
C SER A 57 5.25 16.69 20.55
N GLU A 58 6.39 16.81 19.88
CA GLU A 58 6.51 16.48 18.46
C GLU A 58 6.32 14.99 18.21
N MET A 59 6.90 14.12 19.06
CA MET A 59 6.69 12.67 18.99
C MET A 59 5.21 12.30 19.08
N ASP A 60 4.50 12.88 20.05
CA ASP A 60 3.07 12.62 20.25
C ASP A 60 2.24 13.07 19.05
N ALA A 61 2.58 14.23 18.47
CA ALA A 61 1.92 14.74 17.27
C ALA A 61 2.15 13.83 16.06
N LEU A 62 3.37 13.31 15.89
CA LEU A 62 3.70 12.39 14.80
C LEU A 62 2.99 11.04 14.96
N SER A 63 2.91 10.53 16.18
CA SER A 63 2.14 9.31 16.46
C SER A 63 0.66 9.49 16.14
N SER A 64 0.08 10.63 16.49
CA SER A 64 -1.31 10.97 16.13
C SER A 64 -1.50 11.09 14.61
N GLU A 65 -0.50 11.60 13.89
CA GLU A 65 -0.56 11.69 12.43
C GLU A 65 -0.55 10.31 11.77
N ILE A 66 0.20 9.34 12.32
CA ILE A 66 0.14 7.95 11.86
C ILE A 66 -1.30 7.42 12.00
N ASP A 67 -1.95 7.68 13.14
CA ASP A 67 -3.34 7.28 13.37
C ASP A 67 -4.31 7.95 12.41
N ARG A 68 -4.08 9.23 12.08
CA ARG A 68 -4.89 9.95 11.10
C ARG A 68 -4.74 9.34 9.70
N ILE A 69 -3.53 9.04 9.28
CA ILE A 69 -3.26 8.39 7.99
C ILE A 69 -3.99 7.04 7.93
N ARG A 70 -3.91 6.23 8.99
CA ARG A 70 -4.61 4.96 9.06
C ARG A 70 -6.12 5.12 8.90
N SER A 71 -6.69 6.12 9.55
CA SER A 71 -8.14 6.34 9.54
C SER A 71 -8.67 6.94 8.24
N THR A 72 -7.84 7.70 7.54
CA THR A 72 -8.28 8.47 6.36
C THR A 72 -7.91 7.83 5.03
N THR A 73 -7.04 6.83 5.02
CA THR A 73 -6.62 6.18 3.78
C THR A 73 -7.70 5.23 3.29
N GLN A 74 -8.33 5.58 2.18
CA GLN A 74 -9.46 4.84 1.60
C GLN A 74 -9.29 4.73 0.09
N PHE A 75 -9.89 3.68 -0.45
CA PHE A 75 -10.12 3.52 -1.89
C PHE A 75 -11.52 2.95 -2.10
N ASN A 76 -12.34 3.62 -2.90
CA ASN A 76 -13.74 3.25 -3.12
C ASN A 76 -14.52 3.02 -1.82
N THR A 77 -14.39 3.95 -0.88
CA THR A 77 -15.01 3.92 0.46
C THR A 77 -14.53 2.79 1.39
N GLN A 78 -13.54 2.01 0.97
CA GLN A 78 -12.94 0.98 1.80
C GLN A 78 -11.69 1.50 2.49
N ASN A 79 -11.60 1.29 3.80
CA ASN A 79 -10.39 1.62 4.55
C ASN A 79 -9.29 0.60 4.21
N LEU A 80 -8.10 1.10 3.92
CA LEU A 80 -6.99 0.24 3.50
C LEU A 80 -6.03 -0.12 4.62
N LEU A 81 -5.89 0.73 5.65
CA LEU A 81 -4.84 0.61 6.66
C LEU A 81 -5.35 0.32 8.08
N ASP A 82 -6.62 0.02 8.25
CA ASP A 82 -7.22 -0.24 9.58
C ASP A 82 -7.33 -1.73 9.91
N GLY A 83 -6.79 -2.59 9.08
CA GLY A 83 -6.84 -4.05 9.24
C GLY A 83 -8.07 -4.70 8.62
N SER A 84 -9.06 -3.94 8.17
CA SER A 84 -10.26 -4.50 7.54
C SER A 84 -10.04 -4.95 6.10
N PHE A 85 -9.00 -4.43 5.44
CA PHE A 85 -8.64 -4.81 4.08
C PHE A 85 -7.80 -6.09 4.10
N SER A 86 -8.48 -7.22 4.28
CA SER A 86 -7.86 -8.52 4.47
C SER A 86 -8.56 -9.58 3.61
N GLY A 87 -7.76 -10.43 2.98
CA GLY A 87 -8.28 -11.51 2.14
C GLY A 87 -9.10 -11.02 0.94
N LYS A 88 -8.81 -9.83 0.43
CA LYS A 88 -9.49 -9.27 -0.73
C LYS A 88 -8.97 -9.95 -1.99
N ASN A 89 -9.80 -10.77 -2.60
CA ASN A 89 -9.45 -11.53 -3.78
C ASN A 89 -9.70 -10.73 -5.05
N LEU A 90 -8.69 -10.70 -5.92
CA LEU A 90 -8.79 -10.16 -7.27
C LEU A 90 -8.75 -11.31 -8.26
N GLN A 91 -9.76 -11.40 -9.11
CA GLN A 91 -9.79 -12.38 -10.18
C GLN A 91 -8.76 -12.01 -11.25
N ILE A 92 -7.82 -12.91 -11.53
CA ILE A 92 -6.74 -12.69 -12.50
C ILE A 92 -6.91 -13.49 -13.79
N GLY A 93 -7.92 -14.34 -13.87
CA GLY A 93 -8.22 -15.16 -15.03
C GLY A 93 -9.72 -15.44 -15.14
N ALA A 94 -10.09 -16.17 -16.17
CA ALA A 94 -11.50 -16.47 -16.47
C ALA A 94 -12.06 -17.61 -15.63
N LEU A 95 -11.21 -18.41 -15.00
CA LEU A 95 -11.62 -19.62 -14.26
C LEU A 95 -11.66 -19.35 -12.74
N SER A 96 -12.56 -20.07 -12.08
CA SER A 96 -12.64 -20.06 -10.62
C SER A 96 -11.31 -20.48 -10.00
N GLY A 97 -10.89 -19.81 -8.93
CA GLY A 97 -9.61 -20.06 -8.28
C GLY A 97 -8.42 -19.32 -8.88
N GLN A 98 -8.57 -18.68 -10.03
CA GLN A 98 -7.55 -17.81 -10.62
C GLN A 98 -7.64 -16.41 -10.02
N ASN A 99 -7.17 -16.27 -8.79
CA ASN A 99 -7.21 -15.00 -8.06
C ASN A 99 -5.92 -14.73 -7.30
N ILE A 100 -5.72 -13.46 -6.95
CA ILE A 100 -4.67 -13.00 -6.05
C ILE A 100 -5.34 -12.37 -4.84
N ALA A 101 -4.92 -12.79 -3.64
CA ALA A 101 -5.40 -12.20 -2.40
C ALA A 101 -4.53 -11.01 -1.99
N ILE A 102 -5.18 -9.92 -1.57
CA ILE A 102 -4.52 -8.74 -1.01
C ILE A 102 -4.95 -8.60 0.44
N SER A 103 -3.95 -8.47 1.34
CA SER A 103 -4.18 -8.21 2.75
C SER A 103 -3.23 -7.12 3.22
N ILE A 104 -3.76 -6.16 3.98
CA ILE A 104 -2.98 -5.09 4.59
C ILE A 104 -3.30 -5.09 6.07
N SER A 105 -2.26 -5.22 6.90
CA SER A 105 -2.40 -5.20 8.36
C SER A 105 -2.79 -3.80 8.84
N ASN A 106 -3.33 -3.72 10.06
CA ASN A 106 -3.60 -2.44 10.71
C ASN A 106 -2.28 -1.70 10.94
N MET A 107 -2.19 -0.47 10.42
CA MET A 107 -1.01 0.38 10.47
C MET A 107 -1.19 1.59 11.40
N ASP A 108 -2.00 1.45 12.45
CA ASP A 108 -2.07 2.49 13.48
C ASP A 108 -0.83 2.47 14.36
N SER A 109 -0.64 3.55 15.13
CA SER A 109 0.52 3.71 16.01
C SER A 109 0.66 2.58 17.02
N SER A 110 -0.46 2.10 17.54
CA SER A 110 -0.48 1.00 18.51
C SER A 110 -0.05 -0.33 17.87
N SER A 111 -0.59 -0.65 16.70
CA SER A 111 -0.29 -1.91 16.01
C SER A 111 1.16 -2.02 15.55
N ILE A 112 1.77 -0.89 15.17
CA ILE A 112 3.20 -0.88 14.78
C ILE A 112 4.14 -0.58 15.95
N GLY A 113 3.60 -0.36 17.15
CA GLY A 113 4.38 -0.28 18.39
C GLY A 113 4.97 1.08 18.72
N VAL A 114 4.43 2.17 18.17
CA VAL A 114 4.95 3.53 18.40
C VAL A 114 3.96 4.46 19.11
N SER A 115 2.92 3.91 19.71
CA SER A 115 1.98 4.66 20.52
C SER A 115 2.53 4.86 21.93
N GLY A 116 2.42 6.09 22.44
CA GLY A 116 2.79 6.39 23.82
C GLY A 116 4.29 6.27 24.14
N LEU A 117 5.16 6.44 23.15
CA LEU A 117 6.60 6.39 23.38
C LEU A 117 7.06 7.57 24.23
N SER A 118 7.90 7.30 25.22
CA SER A 118 8.50 8.30 26.08
C SER A 118 9.94 8.58 25.62
N VAL A 119 10.32 9.86 25.65
CA VAL A 119 11.69 10.33 25.42
C VAL A 119 12.16 11.18 26.60
N SER A 120 11.61 10.94 27.80
CA SER A 120 11.88 11.73 28.99
C SER A 120 13.27 11.48 29.61
N SER A 121 13.95 10.43 29.21
CA SER A 121 15.28 10.07 29.71
C SER A 121 16.13 9.45 28.60
N PHE A 122 17.43 9.33 28.85
CA PHE A 122 18.35 8.58 27.99
C PHE A 122 17.82 7.16 27.72
N SER A 123 17.46 6.46 28.79
CA SER A 123 16.98 5.07 28.70
C SER A 123 15.68 4.95 27.92
N SER A 124 14.69 5.79 28.19
CA SER A 124 13.41 5.74 27.47
C SER A 124 13.56 6.15 25.99
N ALA A 125 14.42 7.10 25.69
CA ALA A 125 14.74 7.47 24.30
C ALA A 125 15.38 6.29 23.55
N GLY A 126 16.29 5.56 24.19
CA GLY A 126 16.88 4.35 23.61
C GLY A 126 15.86 3.26 23.32
N SER A 127 14.95 3.02 24.26
CA SER A 127 13.84 2.09 24.06
C SER A 127 12.90 2.53 22.93
N ALA A 128 12.63 3.83 22.83
CA ALA A 128 11.84 4.41 21.76
C ALA A 128 12.50 4.17 20.39
N MET A 129 13.80 4.37 20.27
CA MET A 129 14.55 4.11 19.03
C MET A 129 14.39 2.66 18.57
N THR A 130 14.48 1.71 19.48
CA THR A 130 14.29 0.29 19.16
C THR A 130 12.88 -0.01 18.65
N LYS A 131 11.86 0.54 19.29
CA LYS A 131 10.47 0.38 18.88
C LYS A 131 10.19 1.05 17.54
N ILE A 132 10.75 2.23 17.30
CA ILE A 132 10.60 2.94 16.03
C ILE A 132 11.27 2.14 14.91
N GLN A 133 12.45 1.59 15.14
CA GLN A 133 13.13 0.76 14.15
C GLN A 133 12.31 -0.48 13.80
N SER A 134 11.72 -1.14 14.79
CA SER A 134 10.80 -2.26 14.56
C SER A 134 9.57 -1.86 13.75
N ALA A 135 9.02 -0.68 14.01
CA ALA A 135 7.90 -0.15 13.23
C ALA A 135 8.30 0.14 11.77
N ILE A 136 9.49 0.69 11.55
CA ILE A 136 10.03 0.89 10.20
C ILE A 136 10.10 -0.45 9.46
N ASP A 137 10.56 -1.50 10.11
CA ASP A 137 10.64 -2.84 9.53
C ASP A 137 9.25 -3.40 9.18
N ILE A 138 8.26 -3.20 10.05
CA ILE A 138 6.87 -3.61 9.81
C ILE A 138 6.31 -2.91 8.58
N VAL A 139 6.45 -1.60 8.49
CA VAL A 139 5.95 -0.80 7.35
C VAL A 139 6.69 -1.17 6.07
N SER A 140 8.00 -1.35 6.12
CA SER A 140 8.81 -1.75 4.97
C SER A 140 8.43 -3.14 4.46
N THR A 141 8.17 -4.09 5.33
CA THR A 141 7.71 -5.43 4.97
C THR A 141 6.36 -5.38 4.27
N GLN A 142 5.41 -4.59 4.79
CA GLN A 142 4.10 -4.43 4.17
C GLN A 142 4.22 -3.77 2.78
N ARG A 143 5.04 -2.74 2.65
CA ARG A 143 5.28 -2.08 1.37
C ARG A 143 5.91 -3.02 0.35
N SER A 144 6.88 -3.83 0.77
CA SER A 144 7.50 -4.83 -0.11
C SER A 144 6.49 -5.86 -0.61
N ALA A 145 5.60 -6.33 0.26
CA ALA A 145 4.53 -7.25 -0.11
C ALA A 145 3.56 -6.62 -1.12
N LEU A 146 3.18 -5.37 -0.91
CA LEU A 146 2.31 -4.64 -1.83
C LEU A 146 3.00 -4.39 -3.18
N GLY A 147 4.27 -4.05 -3.19
CA GLY A 147 5.07 -3.88 -4.40
C GLY A 147 5.16 -5.16 -5.22
N ALA A 148 5.35 -6.30 -4.58
CA ALA A 148 5.36 -7.60 -5.22
C ALA A 148 3.99 -7.94 -5.84
N LEU A 149 2.91 -7.67 -5.12
CA LEU A 149 1.54 -7.84 -5.64
C LEU A 149 1.26 -6.94 -6.83
N GLN A 150 1.68 -5.68 -6.75
CA GLN A 150 1.54 -4.74 -7.86
C GLN A 150 2.24 -5.24 -9.11
N ASN A 151 3.48 -5.72 -8.98
CA ASN A 151 4.22 -6.29 -10.10
C ASN A 151 3.50 -7.49 -10.71
N ARG A 152 2.97 -8.40 -9.89
CA ARG A 152 2.20 -9.55 -10.38
C ARG A 152 0.96 -9.11 -11.14
N LEU A 153 0.21 -8.14 -10.62
CA LEU A 153 -0.98 -7.61 -11.27
C LEU A 153 -0.67 -6.92 -12.59
N GLU A 154 0.40 -6.13 -12.64
CA GLU A 154 0.84 -5.46 -13.86
C GLU A 154 1.27 -6.46 -14.93
N HIS A 155 2.00 -7.51 -14.56
CA HIS A 155 2.33 -8.60 -15.48
C HIS A 155 1.09 -9.33 -16.00
N THR A 156 0.14 -9.61 -15.14
CA THR A 156 -1.11 -10.27 -15.52
C THR A 156 -1.92 -9.40 -16.49
N ILE A 157 -1.98 -8.09 -16.23
CA ILE A 157 -2.63 -7.12 -17.13
C ILE A 157 -1.95 -7.12 -18.51
N SER A 158 -0.62 -7.07 -18.56
CA SER A 158 0.14 -7.12 -19.81
C SER A 158 -0.12 -8.42 -20.57
N ASN A 159 -0.18 -9.56 -19.88
CA ASN A 159 -0.48 -10.84 -20.49
C ASN A 159 -1.90 -10.88 -21.07
N LEU A 160 -2.88 -10.34 -20.37
CA LEU A 160 -4.26 -10.23 -20.88
C LEU A 160 -4.34 -9.36 -22.12
N ASP A 161 -3.62 -8.26 -22.16
CA ASP A 161 -3.52 -7.39 -23.33
C ASP A 161 -2.93 -8.13 -24.52
N ASN A 162 -1.82 -8.81 -24.34
CA ASN A 162 -1.17 -9.58 -25.40
C ASN A 162 -2.05 -10.71 -25.93
N VAL A 163 -2.72 -11.43 -25.05
CA VAL A 163 -3.66 -12.48 -25.42
C VAL A 163 -4.83 -11.90 -26.20
N SER A 164 -5.39 -10.80 -25.75
CA SER A 164 -6.50 -10.11 -26.43
C SER A 164 -6.09 -9.63 -27.84
N GLU A 165 -4.93 -9.01 -28.00
CA GLU A 165 -4.40 -8.60 -29.30
C GLU A 165 -4.16 -9.79 -30.23
N ASN A 166 -3.55 -10.86 -29.73
CA ASN A 166 -3.29 -12.06 -30.50
C ASN A 166 -4.60 -12.73 -30.97
N THR A 167 -5.60 -12.78 -30.11
CA THR A 167 -6.92 -13.31 -30.45
C THR A 167 -7.60 -12.45 -31.51
N SER A 168 -7.55 -11.13 -31.38
CA SER A 168 -8.09 -10.21 -32.37
C SER A 168 -7.38 -10.33 -33.71
N SER A 169 -6.06 -10.48 -33.73
CA SER A 169 -5.29 -10.69 -34.96
C SER A 169 -5.65 -12.01 -35.65
N ALA A 170 -5.84 -13.07 -34.88
CA ALA A 170 -6.26 -14.36 -35.40
C ALA A 170 -7.67 -14.31 -35.99
N GLU A 171 -8.60 -13.63 -35.33
CA GLU A 171 -9.95 -13.40 -35.84
C GLU A 171 -9.95 -12.56 -37.13
N SER A 172 -9.12 -11.56 -37.21
CA SER A 172 -8.95 -10.71 -38.40
C SER A 172 -8.52 -11.49 -39.64
N ARG A 173 -7.85 -12.63 -39.50
CA ARG A 173 -7.44 -13.50 -40.60
C ARG A 173 -8.58 -14.42 -41.11
N ILE A 174 -9.57 -14.63 -40.29
CA ILE A 174 -10.65 -15.63 -40.53
C ILE A 174 -12.00 -14.96 -40.81
N ARG A 175 -12.22 -13.77 -40.22
CA ARG A 175 -13.51 -13.08 -40.21
C ARG A 175 -13.39 -11.70 -40.84
N ASP A 176 -14.53 -10.99 -40.85
CA ASP A 176 -14.64 -9.62 -41.26
C ASP A 176 -13.71 -8.73 -40.38
N THR A 177 -12.88 -7.94 -41.04
CA THR A 177 -11.92 -7.06 -40.43
C THR A 177 -12.56 -6.02 -39.48
N ASP A 178 -13.77 -5.55 -39.80
CA ASP A 178 -14.47 -4.55 -38.99
C ASP A 178 -14.80 -5.06 -37.57
N MET A 179 -15.18 -6.31 -37.43
CA MET A 179 -15.42 -6.91 -36.11
C MET A 179 -14.13 -7.03 -35.27
N ALA A 180 -13.05 -7.42 -35.90
CA ALA A 180 -11.76 -7.52 -35.24
C ALA A 180 -11.24 -6.15 -34.76
N ASP A 181 -11.38 -5.12 -35.57
CA ASP A 181 -11.01 -3.74 -35.21
C ASP A 181 -11.83 -3.25 -34.01
N GLU A 182 -13.11 -3.53 -33.96
CA GLU A 182 -13.96 -3.16 -32.85
C GLU A 182 -13.55 -3.86 -31.55
N MET A 183 -13.18 -5.13 -31.60
CA MET A 183 -12.66 -5.87 -30.45
C MET A 183 -11.34 -5.30 -29.95
N VAL A 184 -10.43 -4.97 -30.82
CA VAL A 184 -9.16 -4.32 -30.47
C VAL A 184 -9.41 -2.96 -29.80
N ASN A 185 -10.27 -2.14 -30.36
CA ASN A 185 -10.64 -0.84 -29.80
C ASN A 185 -11.28 -0.98 -28.41
N TYR A 186 -12.16 -1.94 -28.24
CA TYR A 186 -12.78 -2.24 -26.96
C TYR A 186 -11.75 -2.64 -25.91
N SER A 187 -10.85 -3.54 -26.25
CA SER A 187 -9.76 -3.95 -25.37
C SER A 187 -8.88 -2.78 -24.95
N LYS A 188 -8.49 -1.90 -25.88
CA LYS A 188 -7.70 -0.70 -25.60
C LYS A 188 -8.41 0.30 -24.70
N ASN A 189 -9.72 0.49 -24.89
CA ASN A 189 -10.49 1.45 -24.10
C ASN A 189 -10.69 1.01 -22.66
N ASN A 190 -10.52 -0.26 -22.35
CA ASN A 190 -10.61 -0.80 -20.99
C ASN A 190 -9.26 -0.92 -20.28
N ILE A 191 -8.22 -0.53 -20.93
CA ILE A 191 -6.86 -0.40 -20.41
C ILE A 191 -6.63 1.07 -19.94
#